data_e42080a0fb6d7dc367811f7dbf82888f
#
_entry.id   e42080a0fb6d7dc367811f7dbf82888f
#
_cell.length_a   1.000
_cell.length_b   1.000
_cell.length_c   1.000
_cell.angle_alpha   90.00
_cell.angle_beta   90.00
_cell.angle_gamma   90.00
#
_symmetry.space_group_name_H-M   'P 1'
#
loop_
_entity.id
_entity.type
_entity.pdbx_description
1 polymer ?
#
loop_
_entity_poly.entity_id
_entity_poly.type
_entity_poly.pdbx_seq_one_letter_code
_entity_poly.pdbx_strand_id
1 'polypeptide(L)' 'SQIDSLVVPTNMFSEEFKETTKRRKAICSAARPYLERYRSLNPQDSEKWAPFLYKIYLELNLGKEFEDICKILQ' A
#
# COMPACT_ATOMS: atom_id res chain seq x y z
N SER A 1 24.96 -18.65 21.08
CA SER A 1 25.21 -19.46 19.91
C SER A 1 24.56 -18.86 18.69
N GLN A 2 24.85 -19.42 17.56
CA GLN A 2 24.29 -18.93 16.31
C GLN A 2 22.81 -19.18 16.20
N ILE A 3 22.32 -20.23 16.81
CA ILE A 3 20.91 -20.55 16.82
C ILE A 3 20.14 -19.46 17.54
N ASP A 4 20.66 -19.02 18.66
CA ASP A 4 20.04 -17.93 19.42
C ASP A 4 20.04 -16.63 18.62
N SER A 5 21.11 -16.40 17.85
CA SER A 5 21.18 -15.23 17.01
C SER A 5 20.12 -15.24 15.92
N LEU A 6 19.76 -16.42 15.43
CA LEU A 6 18.72 -16.52 14.42
C LEU A 6 17.33 -16.31 15.01
N VAL A 7 17.11 -16.75 16.23
CA VAL A 7 15.81 -16.61 16.88
C VAL A 7 15.54 -15.17 17.27
N VAL A 8 16.52 -14.52 17.88
CA VAL A 8 16.35 -13.12 18.32
C VAL A 8 16.06 -12.19 17.14
N PRO A 9 16.82 -12.25 16.03
CA PRO A 9 16.50 -11.41 14.88
C PRO A 9 15.10 -11.63 14.34
N THR A 10 14.57 -12.83 14.44
CA THR A 10 13.21 -13.11 13.95
C THR A 10 12.17 -12.29 14.70
N ASN A 11 12.29 -12.20 16.01
CA ASN A 11 11.37 -11.39 16.80
C ASN A 11 11.50 -9.92 16.50
N MET A 12 12.74 -9.45 16.41
CA MET A 12 13.02 -8.05 16.08
C MET A 12 12.52 -7.72 14.68
N PHE A 13 12.69 -8.67 13.77
CA PHE A 13 12.21 -8.49 12.41
C PHE A 13 10.69 -8.32 12.37
N SER A 14 9.96 -9.07 13.19
CA SER A 14 8.50 -8.97 13.25
C SER A 14 8.06 -7.59 13.73
N GLU A 15 8.75 -7.03 14.71
CA GLU A 15 8.44 -5.69 15.20
C GLU A 15 8.76 -4.63 14.17
N GLU A 16 9.90 -4.75 13.52
CA GLU A 16 10.28 -3.83 12.44
C GLU A 16 9.27 -3.91 11.29
N PHE A 17 8.83 -5.11 10.98
CA PHE A 17 7.84 -5.30 9.93
C PHE A 17 6.52 -4.60 10.27
N LYS A 18 6.08 -4.70 11.52
CA LYS A 18 4.86 -4.02 11.96
C LYS A 18 4.99 -2.52 11.85
N GLU A 19 6.12 -1.97 12.26
CA GLU A 19 6.36 -0.53 12.15
C GLU A 19 6.39 -0.07 10.70
N THR A 20 7.08 -0.83 9.87
CA THR A 20 7.15 -0.53 8.43
C THR A 20 5.76 -0.57 7.81
N THR A 21 4.94 -1.55 8.19
CA THR A 21 3.57 -1.65 7.71
C THR A 21 2.75 -0.45 8.13
N LYS A 22 2.87 -0.02 9.38
CA LYS A 22 2.18 1.17 9.87
C LYS A 22 2.58 2.41 9.09
N ARG A 23 3.87 2.57 8.82
CA ARG A 23 4.37 3.70 8.06
C ARG A 23 3.83 3.71 6.64
N ARG A 24 3.82 2.55 5.99
CA ARG A 24 3.29 2.44 4.63
C ARG A 24 1.81 2.75 4.61
N LYS A 25 1.05 2.26 5.57
CA LYS A 25 -0.37 2.57 5.67
C LYS A 25 -0.62 4.05 5.88
N ALA A 26 0.20 4.69 6.72
CA ALA A 26 0.08 6.12 6.96
C ALA A 26 0.37 6.92 5.69
N ILE A 27 1.42 6.54 4.96
CA ILE A 27 1.78 7.20 3.71
C ILE A 27 0.67 7.00 2.67
N CYS A 28 0.18 5.79 2.53
CA CYS A 28 -0.90 5.47 1.60
C CYS A 28 -2.18 6.23 1.95
N SER A 29 -2.51 6.30 3.23
CA SER A 29 -3.68 7.03 3.69
C SER A 29 -3.57 8.51 3.38
N ALA A 30 -2.38 9.09 3.53
CA ALA A 30 -2.14 10.49 3.21
C ALA A 30 -2.15 10.74 1.70
N ALA A 31 -1.64 9.80 0.91
CA ALA A 31 -1.57 9.95 -0.54
C ALA A 31 -2.92 9.71 -1.22
N ARG A 32 -3.79 8.93 -0.60
CA ARG A 32 -5.07 8.55 -1.18
C ARG A 32 -5.90 9.73 -1.69
N PRO A 33 -6.17 10.78 -0.88
CA PRO A 33 -7.00 11.88 -1.36
C PRO A 33 -6.38 12.62 -2.54
N TYR A 34 -5.07 12.72 -2.59
CA TYR A 34 -4.40 13.39 -3.70
C TYR A 34 -4.58 12.62 -4.99
N LEU A 35 -4.41 11.30 -4.95
CA LEU A 35 -4.55 10.48 -6.15
C LEU A 35 -5.99 10.32 -6.57
N GLU A 36 -6.91 10.26 -5.64
CA GLU A 36 -8.33 10.22 -5.98
C GLU A 36 -8.78 11.54 -6.62
N ARG A 37 -8.25 12.64 -6.14
CA ARG A 37 -8.50 13.94 -6.75
C ARG A 37 -7.89 14.03 -8.14
N TYR A 38 -6.67 13.53 -8.31
CA TYR A 38 -6.01 13.49 -9.61
C TYR A 38 -6.85 12.68 -10.60
N ARG A 39 -7.36 11.54 -10.16
CA ARG A 39 -8.24 10.70 -10.97
C ARG A 39 -9.50 11.47 -11.39
N SER A 40 -10.11 12.19 -10.48
CA SER A 40 -11.31 12.98 -10.77
C SER A 40 -11.06 14.05 -11.82
N LEU A 41 -9.88 14.67 -11.77
CA LEU A 41 -9.53 15.74 -12.71
C LEU A 41 -9.01 15.20 -14.04
N ASN A 42 -8.43 14.00 -14.02
CA ASN A 42 -7.77 13.43 -15.21
C ASN A 42 -8.16 11.95 -15.35
N PRO A 43 -9.45 11.64 -15.52
CA PRO A 43 -9.89 10.24 -15.57
C PRO A 43 -9.31 9.46 -16.75
N GLN A 44 -8.98 10.14 -17.85
CA GLN A 44 -8.39 9.50 -19.02
C GLN A 44 -6.93 9.13 -18.84
N ASP A 45 -6.26 9.69 -17.83
CA ASP A 45 -4.85 9.42 -17.56
C ASP A 45 -4.67 8.26 -16.58
N SER A 46 -5.43 7.18 -16.77
CA SER A 46 -5.39 6.05 -15.85
C SER A 46 -3.99 5.48 -15.67
N GLU A 47 -3.13 5.57 -16.67
CA GLU A 47 -1.76 5.11 -16.59
C GLU A 47 -0.99 5.79 -15.45
N LYS A 48 -1.38 7.01 -15.11
CA LYS A 48 -0.68 7.81 -14.12
C LYS A 48 -1.21 7.60 -12.70
N TRP A 49 -2.53 7.35 -12.55
CA TRP A 49 -3.08 7.22 -11.21
C TRP A 49 -3.45 5.78 -10.84
N ALA A 50 -3.80 4.95 -11.80
CA ALA A 50 -4.30 3.61 -11.49
C ALA A 50 -3.26 2.71 -10.80
N PRO A 51 -2.00 2.63 -11.24
CA PRO A 51 -1.01 1.80 -10.54
C PRO A 51 -0.77 2.25 -9.10
N PHE A 52 -0.79 3.55 -8.85
CA PHE A 52 -0.60 4.08 -7.51
C PHE A 52 -1.80 3.79 -6.61
N LEU A 53 -3.01 3.98 -7.13
CA LEU A 53 -4.22 3.67 -6.38
C LEU A 53 -4.34 2.16 -6.11
N TYR A 54 -3.88 1.34 -7.04
CA TYR A 54 -3.82 -0.10 -6.84
C TYR A 54 -3.02 -0.43 -5.58
N LYS A 55 -1.82 0.14 -5.46
CA LYS A 55 -0.98 -0.09 -4.29
C LYS A 55 -1.60 0.47 -3.02
N ILE A 56 -2.19 1.63 -3.10
CA ILE A 56 -2.83 2.28 -1.95
C ILE A 56 -4.01 1.44 -1.44
N TYR A 57 -4.87 1.03 -2.33
CA TYR A 57 -6.04 0.25 -1.93
C TYR A 57 -5.66 -1.14 -1.43
N LEU A 58 -4.63 -1.73 -2.00
CA LEU A 58 -4.11 -3.01 -1.53
C LEU A 58 -3.55 -2.87 -0.11
N GLU A 59 -2.73 -1.85 0.13
CA GLU A 59 -2.09 -1.64 1.42
C GLU A 59 -3.12 -1.30 2.49
N LEU A 60 -4.17 -0.58 2.16
CA LEU A 60 -5.22 -0.19 3.09
C LEU A 60 -6.35 -1.22 3.21
N ASN A 61 -6.27 -2.32 2.48
CA ASN A 61 -7.29 -3.39 2.49
C ASN A 61 -8.67 -2.88 2.10
N LEU A 62 -8.73 -2.01 1.10
CA LEU A 62 -9.99 -1.47 0.61
C LEU A 62 -10.47 -2.32 -0.57
N GLY A 63 -11.11 -3.46 -0.26
CA GLY A 63 -11.46 -4.47 -1.25
C GLY A 63 -12.33 -3.96 -2.39
N LYS A 64 -13.32 -3.12 -2.10
CA LYS A 64 -14.22 -2.59 -3.12
C LYS A 64 -13.49 -1.69 -4.09
N GLU A 65 -12.72 -0.75 -3.55
CA GLU A 65 -11.93 0.18 -4.35
C GLU A 65 -10.84 -0.56 -5.11
N PHE A 66 -10.26 -1.57 -4.49
CA PHE A 66 -9.24 -2.41 -5.11
C PHE A 66 -9.79 -3.14 -6.33
N GLU A 67 -10.97 -3.73 -6.22
CA GLU A 67 -11.62 -4.40 -7.33
C GLU A 67 -11.87 -3.45 -8.50
N ASP A 68 -12.31 -2.23 -8.19
CA ASP A 68 -12.57 -1.21 -9.20
C ASP A 68 -11.30 -0.89 -9.98
N ILE A 69 -10.18 -0.70 -9.27
CA ILE A 69 -8.90 -0.41 -9.90
C ILE A 69 -8.40 -1.62 -10.72
N CYS A 70 -8.61 -2.83 -10.23
CA CYS A 70 -8.23 -4.03 -10.98
C CYS A 70 -8.94 -4.10 -12.32
N LYS A 71 -10.21 -3.74 -12.37
CA LYS A 71 -10.96 -3.70 -13.63
C LYS A 71 -10.39 -2.68 -14.60
N ILE A 72 -9.98 -1.55 -14.08
CA ILE A 72 -9.39 -0.49 -14.92
C ILE A 72 -8.05 -0.92 -15.48
N LEU A 73 -7.25 -1.66 -14.69
CA LEU A 73 -5.93 -2.10 -15.10
C LEU A 73 -5.94 -3.31 -16.05
N GLN A 74 -7.06 -3.98 -16.18
CA GLN A 74 -7.16 -5.12 -17.10
C GLN A 74 -7.11 -4.72 -18.56
#